data_e02fbc2e062fc08b0bf5a62c39c74ab2
#
_entry.id   e02fbc2e062fc08b0bf5a62c39c74ab2
#
_cell.length_a   1.000
_cell.length_b   1.000
_cell.length_c   1.000
_cell.angle_alpha   90.00
_cell.angle_beta   90.00
_cell.angle_gamma   90.00
#
_symmetry.space_group_name_H-M   'P 1'
#
loop_
_entity.id
_entity.type
_entity.pdbx_description
1 polymer ?
#
loop_
_entity_poly.entity_id
_entity_poly.type
_entity_poly.pdbx_seq_one_letter_code
_entity_poly.pdbx_strand_id
1 'polypeptide(L)'
;MSEWFENGILRVLVPSGWKLFYGIDSEGNASPRKLHIYKGAQTEFDVFSKAGITVSYHGKDEIYISTKDFYENVRDLEPFECGGHLWNGYTCTSLGYPYTMLEAQCDGCVFQVMILMKNGEHEISLDDADVKMILESLTQTSQKG
;
A
#
# COMPACT_ATOMS: atom_id res chain seq x y z
N MET A 1 -18.65 7.53 -3.85
CA MET A 1 -17.94 8.63 -3.21
C MET A 1 -16.75 8.12 -2.42
N SER A 2 -15.66 8.88 -2.47
CA SER A 2 -14.48 8.52 -1.69
C SER A 2 -14.73 8.76 -0.21
N GLU A 3 -14.15 7.92 0.62
CA GLU A 3 -14.32 8.01 2.06
C GLU A 3 -12.99 8.00 2.78
N TRP A 4 -12.88 8.83 3.81
CA TRP A 4 -11.69 8.85 4.64
C TRP A 4 -11.70 7.68 5.60
N PHE A 5 -10.58 6.99 5.69
CA PHE A 5 -10.33 6.01 6.72
C PHE A 5 -9.23 6.54 7.63
N GLU A 6 -9.43 6.40 8.93
CA GLU A 6 -8.45 6.86 9.90
C GLU A 6 -8.49 5.96 11.13
N ASN A 7 -7.32 5.59 11.61
CA ASN A 7 -7.19 4.98 12.93
C ASN A 7 -6.13 5.79 13.67
N GLY A 8 -5.67 5.33 14.80
CA GLY A 8 -4.69 6.08 15.59
C GLY A 8 -3.28 6.08 15.01
N ILE A 9 -3.08 5.47 13.84
CA ILE A 9 -1.76 5.29 13.26
C ILE A 9 -1.65 6.02 11.93
N LEU A 10 -2.62 5.84 11.04
CA LEU A 10 -2.55 6.43 9.72
C LEU A 10 -3.93 6.81 9.20
N ARG A 11 -3.92 7.58 8.12
CA ARG A 11 -5.13 8.11 7.50
C ARG A 11 -4.96 8.01 5.99
N VAL A 12 -6.03 7.61 5.30
CA VAL A 12 -5.99 7.46 3.85
C VAL A 12 -7.40 7.65 3.28
N LEU A 13 -7.47 8.17 2.07
CA LEU A 13 -8.74 8.35 1.36
C LEU A 13 -8.98 7.12 0.49
N VAL A 14 -10.08 6.43 0.72
CA VAL A 14 -10.45 5.22 -0.02
C VAL A 14 -11.33 5.63 -1.19
N PRO A 15 -10.90 5.38 -2.43
CA PRO A 15 -11.69 5.79 -3.59
C PRO A 15 -13.03 5.07 -3.67
N SER A 16 -13.99 5.69 -4.35
CA SER A 16 -15.27 5.07 -4.62
C SER A 16 -15.07 3.76 -5.39
N GLY A 17 -15.74 2.71 -4.94
CA GLY A 17 -15.63 1.40 -5.58
C GLY A 17 -14.48 0.55 -5.07
N TRP A 18 -13.73 1.07 -4.12
CA TRP A 18 -12.66 0.32 -3.46
C TRP A 18 -13.09 0.03 -2.02
N LYS A 19 -12.47 -0.97 -1.42
CA LYS A 19 -12.78 -1.32 -0.04
C LYS A 19 -11.52 -1.60 0.74
N LEU A 20 -11.54 -1.23 2.02
CA LEU A 20 -10.38 -1.35 2.90
C LEU A 20 -10.61 -2.45 3.93
N PHE A 21 -9.58 -3.27 4.12
CA PHE A 21 -9.58 -4.32 5.14
C PHE A 21 -8.26 -4.27 5.91
N TYR A 22 -8.28 -4.68 7.16
CA TYR A 22 -7.04 -4.83 7.91
C TYR A 22 -6.29 -6.07 7.43
N GLY A 23 -4.96 -5.94 7.36
CA GLY A 23 -4.11 -7.11 7.15
C GLY A 23 -3.91 -7.85 8.45
N ILE A 24 -3.06 -8.86 8.42
CA ILE A 24 -2.83 -9.75 9.55
C ILE A 24 -1.37 -9.66 9.96
N ASP A 25 -1.12 -9.58 11.26
CA ASP A 25 0.24 -9.56 11.79
C ASP A 25 0.81 -10.97 11.90
N SER A 26 2.03 -11.08 12.42
CA SER A 26 2.71 -12.37 12.51
C SER A 26 2.02 -13.36 13.44
N GLU A 27 1.12 -12.88 14.29
CA GLU A 27 0.38 -13.73 15.21
C GLU A 27 -1.01 -14.08 14.73
N GLY A 28 -1.35 -13.66 13.52
CA GLY A 28 -2.66 -13.95 12.93
C GLY A 28 -3.76 -12.99 13.33
N ASN A 29 -3.42 -11.90 14.00
CA ASN A 29 -4.40 -10.92 14.44
C ASN A 29 -4.48 -9.75 13.46
N ALA A 30 -5.65 -9.11 13.38
CA ALA A 30 -5.81 -7.94 12.54
C ALA A 30 -4.82 -6.85 12.98
N SER A 31 -4.13 -6.26 12.02
CA SER A 31 -3.11 -5.25 12.29
C SER A 31 -3.56 -3.89 11.77
N PRO A 32 -3.69 -2.88 12.66
CA PRO A 32 -4.02 -1.53 12.20
C PRO A 32 -2.87 -0.86 11.43
N ARG A 33 -1.71 -1.50 11.41
CA ARG A 33 -0.55 -0.99 10.66
C ARG A 33 -0.48 -1.55 9.24
N LYS A 34 -1.39 -2.45 8.87
CA LYS A 34 -1.37 -3.08 7.55
C LYS A 34 -2.78 -3.04 6.96
N LEU A 35 -2.92 -2.37 5.84
CA LEU A 35 -4.23 -2.18 5.21
C LEU A 35 -4.21 -2.73 3.79
N HIS A 36 -5.30 -3.42 3.42
CA HIS A 36 -5.53 -3.85 2.06
C HIS A 36 -6.64 -2.99 1.48
N ILE A 37 -6.37 -2.28 0.39
CA ILE A 37 -7.35 -1.41 -0.26
C ILE A 37 -7.49 -1.91 -1.69
N TYR A 38 -8.60 -2.57 -1.99
CA TYR A 38 -8.76 -3.28 -3.25
C TYR A 38 -9.94 -2.79 -4.05
N LYS A 39 -9.71 -2.64 -5.35
CA LYS A 39 -10.71 -2.14 -6.29
C LYS A 39 -11.74 -3.20 -6.55
N GLY A 40 -13.03 -2.85 -6.39
CA GLY A 40 -14.13 -3.76 -6.67
C GLY A 40 -14.33 -4.86 -5.64
N ALA A 41 -13.58 -4.84 -4.54
CA ALA A 41 -13.71 -5.84 -3.50
C ALA A 41 -14.99 -5.64 -2.71
N GLN A 42 -15.60 -6.73 -2.27
CA GLN A 42 -16.79 -6.70 -1.45
C GLN A 42 -16.55 -7.38 -0.11
N THR A 43 -15.69 -8.38 -0.09
CA THR A 43 -15.31 -9.08 1.12
C THR A 43 -13.79 -9.14 1.20
N GLU A 44 -13.27 -9.48 2.37
CA GLU A 44 -11.82 -9.57 2.54
C GLU A 44 -11.19 -10.68 1.70
N PHE A 45 -11.98 -11.66 1.29
CA PHE A 45 -11.48 -12.74 0.43
C PHE A 45 -11.21 -12.27 -0.99
N ASP A 46 -11.77 -11.15 -1.37
CA ASP A 46 -11.57 -10.62 -2.73
C ASP A 46 -10.15 -10.13 -2.96
N VAL A 47 -9.34 -9.96 -1.89
CA VAL A 47 -7.94 -9.60 -2.06
C VAL A 47 -7.17 -10.68 -2.83
N PHE A 48 -7.67 -11.90 -2.87
CA PHE A 48 -7.02 -12.98 -3.60
C PHE A 48 -7.37 -13.00 -5.08
N SER A 49 -8.41 -12.27 -5.50
CA SER A 49 -8.88 -12.31 -6.88
C SER A 49 -8.91 -10.96 -7.58
N LYS A 50 -8.70 -9.87 -6.85
CA LYS A 50 -8.75 -8.51 -7.39
C LYS A 50 -7.38 -7.87 -7.38
N ALA A 51 -7.26 -6.73 -8.06
CA ALA A 51 -6.06 -5.91 -8.00
C ALA A 51 -6.23 -4.87 -6.90
N GLY A 52 -5.15 -4.49 -6.26
CA GLY A 52 -5.24 -3.54 -5.17
C GLY A 52 -3.91 -3.17 -4.56
N ILE A 53 -3.99 -2.49 -3.43
CA ILE A 53 -2.84 -1.90 -2.77
C ILE A 53 -2.80 -2.37 -1.32
N THR A 54 -1.62 -2.79 -0.87
CA THR A 54 -1.39 -3.09 0.53
C THR A 54 -0.46 -2.03 1.09
N VAL A 55 -0.92 -1.35 2.14
CA VAL A 55 -0.14 -0.32 2.82
C VAL A 55 0.33 -0.88 4.15
N SER A 56 1.63 -0.79 4.40
CA SER A 56 2.22 -1.21 5.67
C SER A 56 2.91 -0.03 6.31
N TYR A 57 2.66 0.18 7.60
CA TYR A 57 3.27 1.23 8.39
C TYR A 57 4.32 0.63 9.32
N HIS A 58 5.53 1.18 9.27
CA HIS A 58 6.63 0.77 10.14
C HIS A 58 7.06 1.96 10.97
N GLY A 59 6.81 1.89 12.27
CA GLY A 59 7.11 3.00 13.17
C GLY A 59 8.54 2.95 13.68
N LYS A 60 8.85 3.88 14.59
CA LYS A 60 10.19 3.98 15.19
C LYS A 60 10.56 2.73 15.97
N ASP A 61 9.55 1.98 16.43
CA ASP A 61 9.76 0.78 17.22
C ASP A 61 10.04 -0.45 16.37
N GLU A 62 10.11 -0.28 15.05
CA GLU A 62 10.30 -1.40 14.14
C GLU A 62 11.52 -1.17 13.27
N ILE A 63 12.13 -2.28 12.87
CA ILE A 63 13.22 -2.24 11.89
C ILE A 63 12.61 -2.61 10.55
N TYR A 64 12.69 -1.68 9.60
CA TYR A 64 12.20 -1.94 8.26
C TYR A 64 13.32 -2.50 7.38
N ILE A 65 13.06 -3.64 6.77
CA ILE A 65 14.02 -4.29 5.88
C ILE A 65 13.35 -4.44 4.53
N SER A 66 14.01 -3.92 3.49
CA SER A 66 13.50 -4.07 2.14
C SER A 66 13.58 -5.51 1.69
N THR A 67 12.53 -5.98 1.02
CA THR A 67 12.49 -7.35 0.49
C THR A 67 12.82 -7.40 -0.99
N LYS A 68 13.40 -6.32 -1.53
CA LYS A 68 13.67 -6.17 -2.95
C LYS A 68 14.40 -7.37 -3.56
N ASP A 69 15.36 -7.91 -2.82
CA ASP A 69 16.20 -9.00 -3.35
C ASP A 69 15.47 -10.34 -3.44
N PHE A 70 14.26 -10.42 -2.89
CA PHE A 70 13.50 -11.66 -2.92
C PHE A 70 12.58 -11.78 -4.13
N TYR A 71 12.53 -10.74 -4.96
CA TYR A 71 11.61 -10.70 -6.10
C TYR A 71 12.33 -10.86 -7.41
N GLU A 72 11.57 -11.20 -8.46
CA GLU A 72 12.08 -11.39 -9.80
C GLU A 72 11.78 -10.17 -10.66
N ASN A 73 12.59 -9.99 -11.71
CA ASN A 73 12.37 -8.94 -12.71
C ASN A 73 12.31 -7.55 -12.11
N VAL A 74 13.20 -7.28 -11.15
CA VAL A 74 13.21 -6.00 -10.45
C VAL A 74 13.74 -4.90 -11.36
N ARG A 75 12.99 -3.79 -11.45
CA ARG A 75 13.38 -2.60 -12.19
C ARG A 75 13.11 -1.38 -11.33
N ASP A 76 14.15 -0.62 -11.05
CA ASP A 76 14.03 0.57 -10.22
C ASP A 76 13.21 1.65 -10.92
N LEU A 77 12.44 2.37 -10.14
CA LEU A 77 11.67 3.52 -10.62
C LEU A 77 12.39 4.80 -10.25
N GLU A 78 12.17 5.83 -11.07
CA GLU A 78 12.61 7.17 -10.69
C GLU A 78 11.83 7.62 -9.48
N PRO A 79 12.48 8.16 -8.45
CA PRO A 79 11.75 8.68 -7.30
C PRO A 79 10.76 9.76 -7.72
N PHE A 80 9.62 9.82 -7.05
CA PHE A 80 8.62 10.84 -7.36
C PHE A 80 7.94 11.34 -6.10
N GLU A 81 7.41 12.55 -6.16
CA GLU A 81 6.69 13.13 -5.03
C GLU A 81 5.20 13.00 -5.23
N CYS A 82 4.50 12.64 -4.17
CA CYS A 82 3.06 12.53 -4.19
C CYS A 82 2.54 12.65 -2.76
N GLY A 83 1.64 13.61 -2.53
CA GLY A 83 1.05 13.80 -1.21
C GLY A 83 2.03 14.24 -0.14
N GLY A 84 3.09 14.92 -0.51
CA GLY A 84 4.09 15.38 0.45
C GLY A 84 5.12 14.33 0.80
N HIS A 85 5.05 13.15 0.16
CA HIS A 85 6.02 12.08 0.37
C HIS A 85 6.90 11.94 -0.86
N LEU A 86 8.17 11.62 -0.63
CA LEU A 86 9.05 11.21 -1.71
C LEU A 86 9.01 9.68 -1.75
N TRP A 87 8.50 9.16 -2.85
CA TRP A 87 8.34 7.72 -3.03
C TRP A 87 9.51 7.15 -3.82
N ASN A 88 10.11 6.12 -3.28
CA ASN A 88 11.13 5.34 -3.95
C ASN A 88 10.60 3.94 -4.16
N GLY A 89 10.98 3.31 -5.24
CA GLY A 89 10.50 1.96 -5.43
C GLY A 89 10.97 1.30 -6.71
N TYR A 90 10.30 0.24 -7.03
CA TYR A 90 10.66 -0.60 -8.15
C TYR A 90 9.44 -1.41 -8.59
N THR A 91 9.47 -1.92 -9.82
CA THR A 91 8.51 -2.91 -10.26
C THR A 91 9.17 -4.27 -10.18
N CYS A 92 8.37 -5.32 -10.00
CA CYS A 92 8.90 -6.66 -9.87
C CYS A 92 7.80 -7.68 -10.14
N THR A 93 8.18 -8.96 -10.11
CA THR A 93 7.25 -10.07 -10.24
C THR A 93 7.41 -10.95 -9.00
N SER A 94 6.30 -11.37 -8.43
CA SER A 94 6.30 -12.31 -7.32
C SER A 94 5.24 -13.36 -7.59
N LEU A 95 5.66 -14.62 -7.63
CA LEU A 95 4.77 -15.75 -7.91
C LEU A 95 3.96 -15.55 -9.19
N GLY A 96 4.60 -14.91 -10.19
CA GLY A 96 3.96 -14.68 -11.47
C GLY A 96 3.09 -13.43 -11.56
N TYR A 97 2.93 -12.70 -10.48
CA TYR A 97 2.11 -11.48 -10.46
C TYR A 97 2.97 -10.23 -10.52
N PRO A 98 2.56 -9.22 -11.31
CA PRO A 98 3.31 -7.97 -11.39
C PRO A 98 2.96 -7.05 -10.23
N TYR A 99 4.01 -6.50 -9.61
CA TYR A 99 3.86 -5.57 -8.48
C TYR A 99 4.64 -4.29 -8.73
N THR A 100 4.13 -3.20 -8.19
CA THR A 100 4.91 -1.99 -7.97
C THR A 100 5.09 -1.86 -6.46
N MET A 101 6.34 -1.79 -6.02
CA MET A 101 6.68 -1.72 -4.61
C MET A 101 7.23 -0.33 -4.34
N LEU A 102 6.60 0.36 -3.40
CA LEU A 102 6.99 1.74 -3.07
C LEU A 102 7.28 1.86 -1.59
N GLU A 103 8.17 2.78 -1.26
CA GLU A 103 8.39 3.12 0.13
C GLU A 103 8.65 4.62 0.27
N ALA A 104 8.19 5.19 1.36
CA ALA A 104 8.40 6.59 1.67
C ALA A 104 8.70 6.71 3.15
N GLN A 105 9.71 7.51 3.46
CA GLN A 105 10.02 7.80 4.85
C GLN A 105 9.25 9.02 5.28
N CYS A 106 8.65 8.95 6.44
CA CYS A 106 8.01 10.08 7.05
C CYS A 106 8.69 10.32 8.40
N ASP A 107 8.12 11.18 9.20
CA ASP A 107 8.78 11.60 10.44
C ASP A 107 8.89 10.44 11.44
N GLY A 108 9.99 9.70 11.34
CA GLY A 108 10.25 8.57 12.22
C GLY A 108 9.53 7.29 11.82
N CYS A 109 9.01 7.22 10.61
CA CYS A 109 8.31 6.03 10.17
C CYS A 109 8.60 5.75 8.70
N VAL A 110 8.17 4.59 8.23
CA VAL A 110 8.24 4.21 6.82
C VAL A 110 6.89 3.68 6.40
N PHE A 111 6.36 4.20 5.29
CA PHE A 111 5.23 3.59 4.63
C PHE A 111 5.75 2.69 3.52
N GLN A 112 5.30 1.45 3.49
CA GLN A 112 5.57 0.55 2.40
C GLN A 112 4.26 0.29 1.68
N VAL A 113 4.26 0.45 0.36
CA VAL A 113 3.06 0.27 -0.44
C VAL A 113 3.33 -0.79 -1.49
N MET A 114 2.53 -1.85 -1.49
CA MET A 114 2.60 -2.91 -2.47
C MET A 114 1.39 -2.78 -3.38
N ILE A 115 1.63 -2.58 -4.66
CA ILE A 115 0.56 -2.45 -5.64
C ILE A 115 0.54 -3.72 -6.49
N LEU A 116 -0.50 -4.53 -6.32
CA LEU A 116 -0.72 -5.69 -7.18
C LEU A 116 -1.40 -5.17 -8.43
N MET A 117 -0.63 -5.07 -9.51
CA MET A 117 -1.08 -4.36 -10.70
C MET A 117 -2.00 -5.14 -11.60
N LYS A 118 -1.92 -6.46 -11.58
CA LYS A 118 -2.79 -7.26 -12.43
C LYS A 118 -3.08 -8.59 -11.78
N ASN A 119 -4.35 -8.96 -11.78
CA ASN A 119 -4.78 -10.24 -11.26
C ASN A 119 -5.98 -10.68 -12.12
N GLY A 120 -5.72 -11.60 -13.06
CA GLY A 120 -6.76 -12.00 -14.01
C GLY A 120 -7.18 -10.84 -14.89
N GLU A 121 -8.46 -10.49 -14.82
CA GLU A 121 -9.02 -9.37 -15.59
C GLU A 121 -8.88 -8.03 -14.87
N HIS A 122 -8.44 -8.05 -13.64
CA HIS A 122 -8.38 -6.84 -12.82
C HIS A 122 -7.01 -6.20 -12.94
N GLU A 123 -6.98 -4.92 -13.23
CA GLU A 123 -5.73 -4.22 -13.50
C GLU A 123 -5.79 -2.80 -12.96
N ILE A 124 -4.69 -2.37 -12.34
CA ILE A 124 -4.51 -0.99 -11.87
C ILE A 124 -3.07 -0.57 -12.18
N SER A 125 -2.81 0.73 -12.17
CA SER A 125 -1.46 1.22 -12.43
C SER A 125 -1.19 2.50 -11.63
N LEU A 126 0.08 2.90 -11.57
CA LEU A 126 0.47 4.14 -10.90
C LEU A 126 -0.17 5.37 -11.53
N ASP A 127 -0.56 5.28 -12.80
CA ASP A 127 -1.17 6.41 -13.50
C ASP A 127 -2.65 6.57 -13.23
N ASP A 128 -3.27 5.58 -12.60
CA ASP A 128 -4.70 5.65 -12.29
C ASP A 128 -4.97 6.73 -11.25
N ALA A 129 -6.04 7.49 -11.46
CA ALA A 129 -6.43 8.54 -10.54
C ALA A 129 -6.69 8.01 -9.14
N ASP A 130 -7.31 6.83 -9.06
CA ASP A 130 -7.63 6.21 -7.76
C ASP A 130 -6.36 5.82 -7.01
N VAL A 131 -5.38 5.27 -7.71
CA VAL A 131 -4.10 4.89 -7.09
C VAL A 131 -3.40 6.13 -6.57
N LYS A 132 -3.38 7.20 -7.38
CA LYS A 132 -2.76 8.46 -6.96
C LYS A 132 -3.48 9.06 -5.77
N MET A 133 -4.81 8.95 -5.72
CA MET A 133 -5.58 9.45 -4.60
C MET A 133 -5.17 8.76 -3.30
N ILE A 134 -4.96 7.46 -3.34
CA ILE A 134 -4.52 6.71 -2.17
C ILE A 134 -3.14 7.20 -1.72
N LEU A 135 -2.20 7.30 -2.65
CA LEU A 135 -0.85 7.74 -2.32
C LEU A 135 -0.81 9.17 -1.81
N GLU A 136 -1.59 10.07 -2.42
CA GLU A 136 -1.63 11.48 -2.03
C GLU A 136 -2.18 11.68 -0.63
N SER A 137 -3.13 10.84 -0.24
CA SER A 137 -3.85 11.03 1.01
C SER A 137 -3.23 10.31 2.20
N LEU A 138 -2.30 9.40 1.93
CA LEU A 138 -1.72 8.57 2.97
C LEU A 138 -0.83 9.39 3.88
N THR A 139 -1.20 9.47 5.17
CA THR A 139 -0.44 10.24 6.15
C THR A 139 -0.44 9.52 7.49
N GLN A 140 0.54 9.86 8.30
CA GLN A 140 0.64 9.39 9.66
C GLN A 140 -0.26 10.23 10.55
N THR A 141 -1.10 9.59 11.35
CA THR A 141 -1.98 10.32 12.28
C THR A 141 -1.40 10.41 13.68
N SER A 142 -0.55 9.44 14.04
CA SER A 142 0.03 9.42 15.36
C SER A 142 0.94 10.63 15.55
N GLN A 143 0.57 11.50 16.48
CA GLN A 143 1.29 12.74 16.72
C GLN A 143 2.27 12.63 17.85
N LYS A 144 1.93 11.80 18.79
CA LYS A 144 2.70 11.77 20.01
C LYS A 144 3.88 10.89 19.87
N GLY A 145 4.96 11.45 20.21
CA GLY A 145 6.20 10.70 20.22
C GLY A 145 6.17 9.65 21.29
#